data_cb1b8169d2d089a2c975fd21aee123c9
#
_entry.id   cb1b8169d2d089a2c975fd21aee123c9
#
_cell.length_a   1.000
_cell.length_b   1.000
_cell.length_c   1.000
_cell.angle_alpha   90.00
_cell.angle_beta   90.00
_cell.angle_gamma   90.00
#
_symmetry.space_group_name_H-M   'P 1'
#
loop_
_entity.id
_entity.type
_entity.pdbx_description
1 polymer ?
#
loop_
_entity_poly.entity_id
_entity_poly.type
_entity_poly.pdbx_seq_one_letter_code
_entity_poly.pdbx_strand_id
1 'polypeptide(L)'
;MRAIQVTRFGGPEVLELVDLPDPDPIPGLEVLQVDASGVNYADTHAVENSYLSAQELPFIPGAEVVGRTADGRRLCGFTASGSGGYAERALIAPAAAFEVPDGVSDAAALGLLVQGLTAWHLLRTSARMVTGESVVVHAAAGGVGSLAIQLAKLWGAGRVIAVASSEEKRQLALDLGADAAIDADPAGLTAAIREANGGKRVDIILEMVGGATTDASLRALAPFGRLVVYGMASREAATPIAPSSLMTGSLSVIGFWLVDCMKVDPIGMVAQPLADLVRLVASGELRPLPGSAYPLAEATRAHEDMRARRTTGKVILTAR
;
A
#
# COMPACT_ATOMS: atom_id res chain seq x y z
N MET A 1 -19.37 -16.57 -12.99
CA MET A 1 -18.03 -16.46 -12.42
C MET A 1 -18.05 -16.68 -10.91
N ARG A 2 -17.00 -17.24 -10.34
CA ARG A 2 -16.83 -17.26 -8.90
C ARG A 2 -16.31 -15.89 -8.43
N ALA A 3 -16.82 -15.42 -7.30
CA ALA A 3 -16.41 -14.16 -6.68
C ALA A 3 -16.55 -14.21 -5.17
N ILE A 4 -15.80 -13.37 -4.47
CA ILE A 4 -16.00 -13.13 -3.04
C ILE A 4 -17.02 -12.00 -2.90
N GLN A 5 -18.14 -12.27 -2.26
CA GLN A 5 -19.18 -11.27 -2.01
C GLN A 5 -19.31 -10.96 -0.52
N VAL A 6 -19.54 -9.70 -0.23
CA VAL A 6 -19.87 -9.18 1.10
C VAL A 6 -21.33 -8.76 1.10
N THR A 7 -22.17 -9.44 1.87
CA THR A 7 -23.62 -9.17 1.99
C THR A 7 -24.00 -8.48 3.30
N ARG A 8 -23.06 -8.43 4.26
CA ARG A 8 -23.16 -7.73 5.54
C ARG A 8 -21.76 -7.26 5.95
N PHE A 9 -21.67 -6.15 6.66
CA PHE A 9 -20.39 -5.69 7.22
C PHE A 9 -19.94 -6.55 8.40
N GLY A 10 -18.64 -6.72 8.55
CA GLY A 10 -18.03 -7.52 9.61
C GLY A 10 -16.54 -7.75 9.41
N GLY A 11 -15.96 -8.68 10.15
CA GLY A 11 -14.58 -9.11 9.98
C GLY A 11 -14.39 -10.01 8.76
N PRO A 12 -13.23 -10.71 8.64
CA PRO A 12 -12.94 -11.59 7.51
C PRO A 12 -13.99 -12.70 7.28
N GLU A 13 -14.75 -13.07 8.30
CA GLU A 13 -15.79 -14.11 8.27
C GLU A 13 -17.00 -13.79 7.37
N VAL A 14 -17.11 -12.54 6.88
CA VAL A 14 -18.20 -12.15 5.98
C VAL A 14 -17.82 -12.25 4.49
N LEU A 15 -16.61 -12.68 4.18
CA LEU A 15 -16.12 -12.92 2.82
C LEU A 15 -16.63 -14.28 2.35
N GLU A 16 -17.66 -14.28 1.51
CA GLU A 16 -18.32 -15.50 1.05
C GLU A 16 -17.99 -15.76 -0.44
N LEU A 17 -17.52 -16.97 -0.75
CA LEU A 17 -17.34 -17.40 -2.14
C LEU A 17 -18.71 -17.76 -2.73
N VAL A 18 -19.07 -17.11 -3.81
CA VAL A 18 -20.37 -17.27 -4.48
C VAL A 18 -20.22 -17.39 -5.99
N ASP A 19 -21.24 -17.95 -6.63
CA ASP A 19 -21.39 -17.93 -8.09
C ASP A 19 -22.29 -16.75 -8.50
N LEU A 20 -21.77 -15.88 -9.34
CA LEU A 20 -22.45 -14.70 -9.88
C LEU A 20 -22.42 -14.71 -11.41
N PRO A 21 -23.33 -13.99 -12.07
CA PRO A 21 -23.18 -13.70 -13.50
C PRO A 21 -21.84 -13.00 -13.79
N ASP A 22 -21.33 -13.19 -15.01
CA ASP A 22 -20.19 -12.40 -15.48
C ASP A 22 -20.57 -10.91 -15.54
N PRO A 23 -19.64 -9.98 -15.36
CA PRO A 23 -19.94 -8.56 -15.52
C PRO A 23 -20.31 -8.25 -16.96
N ASP A 24 -21.38 -7.46 -17.15
CA ASP A 24 -21.78 -6.99 -18.46
C ASP A 24 -20.70 -6.05 -19.04
N PRO A 25 -20.39 -6.16 -20.34
CA PRO A 25 -19.49 -5.23 -21.01
C PRO A 25 -20.01 -3.79 -20.94
N ILE A 26 -19.15 -2.87 -20.54
CA ILE A 26 -19.46 -1.44 -20.46
C ILE A 26 -18.59 -0.70 -21.49
N PRO A 27 -19.17 0.18 -22.36
CA PRO A 27 -18.38 0.95 -23.30
C PRO A 27 -17.24 1.72 -22.64
N GLY A 28 -16.03 1.58 -23.16
CA GLY A 28 -14.80 2.21 -22.61
C GLY A 28 -14.13 1.45 -21.46
N LEU A 29 -14.72 0.36 -20.98
CA LEU A 29 -14.10 -0.57 -20.03
C LEU A 29 -13.77 -1.90 -20.72
N GLU A 30 -12.81 -2.61 -20.17
CA GLU A 30 -12.46 -3.97 -20.60
C GLU A 30 -12.78 -5.00 -19.52
N VAL A 31 -13.30 -6.14 -19.93
CA VAL A 31 -13.48 -7.32 -19.07
C VAL A 31 -12.19 -8.10 -19.08
N LEU A 32 -11.51 -8.21 -17.94
CA LEU A 32 -10.39 -9.13 -17.79
C LEU A 32 -10.84 -10.49 -17.27
N GLN A 33 -10.27 -11.55 -17.83
CA GLN A 33 -10.16 -12.83 -17.16
C GLN A 33 -9.04 -12.69 -16.12
N VAL A 34 -9.40 -12.66 -14.84
CA VAL A 34 -8.49 -12.38 -13.75
C VAL A 34 -7.57 -13.58 -13.50
N ASP A 35 -6.26 -13.33 -13.51
CA ASP A 35 -5.25 -14.31 -13.07
C ASP A 35 -5.02 -14.16 -11.56
N ALA A 36 -4.91 -12.91 -11.07
CA ALA A 36 -4.80 -12.60 -9.64
C ALA A 36 -5.38 -11.21 -9.30
N SER A 37 -5.81 -11.07 -8.05
CA SER A 37 -6.26 -9.82 -7.44
C SER A 37 -5.33 -9.40 -6.31
N GLY A 38 -5.02 -8.11 -6.19
CA GLY A 38 -4.22 -7.59 -5.10
C GLY A 38 -5.06 -7.43 -3.83
N VAL A 39 -4.49 -7.86 -2.70
CA VAL A 39 -5.07 -7.60 -1.38
C VAL A 39 -4.36 -6.43 -0.72
N ASN A 40 -5.13 -5.44 -0.28
CA ASN A 40 -4.65 -4.27 0.41
C ASN A 40 -5.22 -4.18 1.84
N TYR A 41 -4.51 -3.53 2.75
CA TYR A 41 -5.01 -3.36 4.13
C TYR A 41 -6.34 -2.58 4.14
N ALA A 42 -6.54 -1.68 3.19
CA ALA A 42 -7.78 -0.94 2.97
C ALA A 42 -8.99 -1.87 2.73
N ASP A 43 -8.80 -3.01 2.08
CA ASP A 43 -9.88 -3.97 1.82
C ASP A 43 -10.42 -4.55 3.13
N THR A 44 -9.55 -4.75 4.14
CA THR A 44 -9.98 -5.22 5.48
C THR A 44 -10.84 -4.19 6.22
N HIS A 45 -10.64 -2.90 5.96
CA HIS A 45 -11.48 -1.82 6.46
C HIS A 45 -12.77 -1.67 5.65
N ALA A 46 -12.71 -1.86 4.33
CA ALA A 46 -13.89 -1.79 3.46
C ALA A 46 -14.93 -2.85 3.86
N VAL A 47 -14.49 -4.08 4.14
CA VAL A 47 -15.37 -5.17 4.61
C VAL A 47 -16.05 -4.84 5.93
N GLU A 48 -15.41 -4.07 6.82
CA GLU A 48 -15.96 -3.60 8.10
C GLU A 48 -16.76 -2.29 7.94
N ASN A 49 -16.77 -1.64 6.77
CA ASN A 49 -17.26 -0.28 6.56
C ASN A 49 -16.63 0.76 7.51
N SER A 50 -15.35 0.56 7.83
CA SER A 50 -14.57 1.38 8.76
C SER A 50 -13.47 2.20 8.06
N TYR A 51 -13.55 2.31 6.71
CA TYR A 51 -12.58 3.07 5.90
C TYR A 51 -13.07 4.49 5.59
N LEU A 52 -12.24 5.24 4.84
CA LEU A 52 -12.51 6.63 4.45
C LEU A 52 -13.66 6.81 3.46
N SER A 53 -14.05 5.74 2.76
CA SER A 53 -15.22 5.71 1.88
C SER A 53 -16.18 4.63 2.35
N ALA A 54 -17.47 5.00 2.47
CA ALA A 54 -18.53 4.03 2.76
C ALA A 54 -18.70 3.04 1.60
N GLN A 55 -19.04 1.80 1.93
CA GLN A 55 -19.39 0.76 0.97
C GLN A 55 -20.90 0.55 0.97
N GLU A 56 -21.44 0.17 -0.21
CA GLU A 56 -22.83 -0.25 -0.35
C GLU A 56 -22.89 -1.78 -0.50
N LEU A 57 -23.83 -2.41 0.20
CA LEU A 57 -24.03 -3.86 0.17
C LEU A 57 -25.10 -4.25 -0.86
N PRO A 58 -24.93 -5.39 -1.57
CA PRO A 58 -23.77 -6.26 -1.56
C PRO A 58 -22.63 -5.72 -2.44
N PHE A 59 -21.37 -6.07 -2.16
CA PHE A 59 -20.24 -5.73 -3.02
C PHE A 59 -19.19 -6.84 -3.09
N ILE A 60 -18.35 -6.79 -4.12
CA ILE A 60 -17.17 -7.63 -4.28
C ILE A 60 -15.95 -6.79 -3.94
N PRO A 61 -15.11 -7.15 -2.94
CA PRO A 61 -13.89 -6.40 -2.61
C PRO A 61 -12.83 -6.41 -3.71
N GLY A 62 -11.73 -5.68 -3.47
CA GLY A 62 -10.55 -5.67 -4.33
C GLY A 62 -10.56 -4.56 -5.38
N ALA A 63 -9.57 -3.67 -5.29
CA ALA A 63 -9.47 -2.48 -6.14
C ALA A 63 -8.54 -2.67 -7.35
N GLU A 64 -7.80 -3.77 -7.43
CA GLU A 64 -6.77 -3.97 -8.45
C GLU A 64 -6.66 -5.44 -8.87
N VAL A 65 -6.44 -5.64 -10.15
CA VAL A 65 -6.37 -6.96 -10.77
C VAL A 65 -5.27 -7.03 -11.83
N VAL A 66 -4.75 -8.24 -12.04
CA VAL A 66 -3.97 -8.62 -13.21
C VAL A 66 -4.68 -9.76 -13.91
N GLY A 67 -4.70 -9.74 -15.24
CA GLY A 67 -5.41 -10.74 -16.01
C GLY A 67 -5.29 -10.53 -17.51
N ARG A 68 -6.10 -11.25 -18.26
CA ARG A 68 -6.05 -11.25 -19.72
C ARG A 68 -7.34 -10.70 -20.31
N THR A 69 -7.17 -9.88 -21.33
CA THR A 69 -8.25 -9.45 -22.23
C THR A 69 -8.66 -10.58 -23.17
N ALA A 70 -9.79 -10.43 -23.84
CA ALA A 70 -10.28 -11.41 -24.81
C ALA A 70 -9.32 -11.63 -26.01
N ASP A 71 -8.55 -10.60 -26.39
CA ASP A 71 -7.50 -10.65 -27.42
C ASP A 71 -6.14 -11.16 -26.92
N GLY A 72 -6.05 -11.56 -25.62
CA GLY A 72 -4.89 -12.23 -25.03
C GLY A 72 -3.84 -11.28 -24.41
N ARG A 73 -4.00 -9.96 -24.48
CA ARG A 73 -3.10 -9.01 -23.78
C ARG A 73 -3.16 -9.23 -22.27
N ARG A 74 -2.01 -9.16 -21.62
CA ARG A 74 -1.91 -9.26 -20.16
C ARG A 74 -1.82 -7.87 -19.55
N LEU A 75 -2.91 -7.46 -18.88
CA LEU A 75 -3.04 -6.14 -18.29
C LEU A 75 -3.08 -6.21 -16.76
N CYS A 76 -2.52 -5.20 -16.12
CA CYS A 76 -2.66 -4.95 -14.69
C CYS A 76 -3.23 -3.54 -14.50
N GLY A 77 -4.31 -3.42 -13.71
CA GLY A 77 -5.00 -2.14 -13.58
C GLY A 77 -5.95 -2.09 -12.40
N PHE A 78 -6.41 -0.88 -12.11
CA PHE A 78 -7.48 -0.67 -11.14
C PHE A 78 -8.82 -1.12 -11.72
N THR A 79 -9.64 -1.72 -10.86
CA THR A 79 -11.05 -1.99 -11.20
C THR A 79 -11.82 -0.69 -11.42
N ALA A 80 -12.77 -0.71 -12.33
CA ALA A 80 -13.48 0.50 -12.75
C ALA A 80 -14.23 1.24 -11.63
N SER A 81 -14.69 0.48 -10.61
CA SER A 81 -15.42 1.03 -9.45
C SER A 81 -14.57 1.18 -8.19
N GLY A 82 -13.30 0.77 -8.22
CA GLY A 82 -12.47 0.63 -7.02
C GLY A 82 -12.84 -0.58 -6.15
N SER A 83 -13.70 -1.46 -6.66
CA SER A 83 -14.11 -2.74 -6.08
C SER A 83 -14.38 -3.74 -7.21
N GLY A 84 -14.69 -5.01 -6.90
CA GLY A 84 -14.98 -6.02 -7.92
C GLY A 84 -13.79 -6.89 -8.35
N GLY A 85 -12.63 -6.72 -7.69
CA GLY A 85 -11.42 -7.44 -8.05
C GLY A 85 -11.35 -8.88 -7.54
N TYR A 86 -11.99 -9.21 -6.41
CA TYR A 86 -11.96 -10.56 -5.85
C TYR A 86 -12.91 -11.49 -6.61
N ALA A 87 -12.66 -11.67 -7.89
CA ALA A 87 -13.51 -12.44 -8.80
C ALA A 87 -12.70 -13.03 -9.95
N GLU A 88 -13.25 -14.03 -10.64
CA GLU A 88 -12.64 -14.59 -11.85
C GLU A 88 -12.69 -13.65 -13.06
N ARG A 89 -13.57 -12.65 -13.03
CA ARG A 89 -13.66 -11.58 -14.05
C ARG A 89 -13.90 -10.22 -13.40
N ALA A 90 -13.25 -9.21 -13.95
CA ALA A 90 -13.37 -7.84 -13.45
C ALA A 90 -13.39 -6.82 -14.60
N LEU A 91 -14.09 -5.71 -14.41
CA LEU A 91 -14.05 -4.56 -15.30
C LEU A 91 -12.89 -3.64 -14.90
N ILE A 92 -12.07 -3.26 -15.87
CA ILE A 92 -10.99 -2.28 -15.69
C ILE A 92 -11.16 -1.11 -16.65
N ALA A 93 -10.59 0.05 -16.30
CA ALA A 93 -10.42 1.17 -17.22
C ALA A 93 -9.04 1.03 -17.90
N PRO A 94 -8.99 0.80 -19.23
CA PRO A 94 -7.72 0.59 -19.94
C PRO A 94 -6.75 1.75 -19.79
N ALA A 95 -7.25 2.97 -19.69
CA ALA A 95 -6.45 4.19 -19.51
C ALA A 95 -5.73 4.25 -18.15
N ALA A 96 -6.16 3.46 -17.16
CA ALA A 96 -5.55 3.34 -15.83
C ALA A 96 -4.90 1.95 -15.62
N ALA A 97 -4.61 1.24 -16.70
CA ALA A 97 -3.96 -0.06 -16.72
C ALA A 97 -2.64 0.02 -17.50
N PHE A 98 -1.77 -0.94 -17.27
CA PHE A 98 -0.56 -1.12 -18.04
C PHE A 98 -0.42 -2.57 -18.52
N GLU A 99 0.21 -2.74 -19.66
CA GLU A 99 0.57 -4.07 -20.14
C GLU A 99 1.75 -4.60 -19.32
N VAL A 100 1.56 -5.79 -18.75
CA VAL A 100 2.57 -6.37 -17.86
C VAL A 100 3.72 -6.92 -18.69
N PRO A 101 4.96 -6.42 -18.50
CA PRO A 101 6.11 -6.90 -19.25
C PRO A 101 6.36 -8.39 -19.02
N ASP A 102 6.94 -9.06 -20.03
CA ASP A 102 7.38 -10.42 -19.90
C ASP A 102 8.36 -10.60 -18.73
N GLY A 103 8.20 -11.68 -17.98
CA GLY A 103 9.03 -12.00 -16.81
C GLY A 103 8.61 -11.28 -15.52
N VAL A 104 7.69 -10.32 -15.56
CA VAL A 104 7.13 -9.68 -14.34
C VAL A 104 6.01 -10.57 -13.79
N SER A 105 6.13 -10.99 -12.54
CA SER A 105 5.10 -11.82 -11.87
C SER A 105 3.82 -11.02 -11.57
N ASP A 106 2.69 -11.72 -11.35
CA ASP A 106 1.42 -11.09 -10.99
C ASP A 106 1.54 -10.26 -9.70
N ALA A 107 2.21 -10.80 -8.68
CA ALA A 107 2.42 -10.09 -7.43
C ALA A 107 3.28 -8.83 -7.63
N ALA A 108 4.31 -8.88 -8.48
CA ALA A 108 5.14 -7.72 -8.78
C ALA A 108 4.35 -6.64 -9.52
N ALA A 109 3.55 -7.02 -10.53
CA ALA A 109 2.71 -6.10 -11.28
C ALA A 109 1.65 -5.42 -10.37
N LEU A 110 0.91 -6.21 -9.58
CA LEU A 110 -0.08 -5.71 -8.62
C LEU A 110 0.54 -4.83 -7.54
N GLY A 111 1.79 -5.11 -7.14
CA GLY A 111 2.52 -4.28 -6.19
C GLY A 111 2.77 -2.86 -6.66
N LEU A 112 2.72 -2.56 -7.96
CA LEU A 112 2.96 -1.23 -8.51
C LEU A 112 1.74 -0.30 -8.42
N LEU A 113 0.53 -0.86 -8.39
CA LEU A 113 -0.70 -0.07 -8.35
C LEU A 113 -0.88 0.64 -7.00
N VAL A 114 -1.71 0.10 -6.10
CA VAL A 114 -1.98 0.76 -4.81
C VAL A 114 -0.69 1.03 -4.04
N GLN A 115 0.18 0.03 -3.92
CA GLN A 115 1.35 0.11 -3.03
C GLN A 115 2.48 0.93 -3.64
N GLY A 116 2.80 0.75 -4.92
CA GLY A 116 3.85 1.48 -5.62
C GLY A 116 3.51 2.96 -5.77
N LEU A 117 2.31 3.28 -6.26
CA LEU A 117 1.85 4.66 -6.37
C LEU A 117 1.80 5.35 -5.00
N THR A 118 1.35 4.64 -3.95
CA THR A 118 1.39 5.18 -2.60
C THR A 118 2.83 5.50 -2.18
N ALA A 119 3.76 4.56 -2.30
CA ALA A 119 5.17 4.79 -1.94
C ALA A 119 5.79 5.97 -2.72
N TRP A 120 5.50 6.06 -4.02
CA TRP A 120 5.90 7.19 -4.85
C TRP A 120 5.42 8.52 -4.29
N HIS A 121 4.11 8.64 -4.07
CA HIS A 121 3.50 9.91 -3.64
C HIS A 121 3.87 10.29 -2.22
N LEU A 122 4.01 9.33 -1.31
CA LEU A 122 4.47 9.61 0.05
C LEU A 122 5.80 10.34 0.03
N LEU A 123 6.75 9.92 -0.81
CA LEU A 123 8.09 10.50 -0.90
C LEU A 123 8.13 11.77 -1.75
N ARG A 124 7.54 11.75 -2.96
CA ARG A 124 7.65 12.85 -3.94
C ARG A 124 6.63 13.95 -3.74
N THR A 125 5.38 13.61 -3.47
CA THR A 125 4.27 14.58 -3.43
C THR A 125 4.04 15.11 -2.01
N SER A 126 3.90 14.19 -1.05
CA SER A 126 3.55 14.56 0.33
C SER A 126 4.78 15.01 1.12
N ALA A 127 5.77 14.15 1.29
CA ALA A 127 6.99 14.51 2.03
C ALA A 127 7.89 15.47 1.24
N ARG A 128 7.82 15.47 -0.08
CA ARG A 128 8.73 16.27 -0.95
C ARG A 128 10.18 16.04 -0.56
N MET A 129 10.55 14.76 -0.44
CA MET A 129 11.87 14.34 -0.01
C MET A 129 12.96 14.96 -0.90
N VAL A 130 13.99 15.50 -0.29
CA VAL A 130 15.21 15.96 -0.95
C VAL A 130 16.39 15.07 -0.60
N THR A 131 17.40 15.08 -1.48
CA THR A 131 18.64 14.29 -1.28
C THR A 131 19.29 14.62 0.07
N GLY A 132 19.71 13.59 0.79
CA GLY A 132 20.39 13.70 2.09
C GLY A 132 19.47 13.64 3.31
N GLU A 133 18.16 13.74 3.14
CA GLU A 133 17.21 13.63 4.27
C GLU A 133 17.10 12.21 4.82
N SER A 134 16.80 12.12 6.11
CA SER A 134 16.50 10.86 6.81
C SER A 134 15.03 10.51 6.70
N VAL A 135 14.74 9.23 6.41
CA VAL A 135 13.37 8.71 6.21
C VAL A 135 13.13 7.52 7.13
N VAL A 136 12.10 7.59 7.94
CA VAL A 136 11.57 6.43 8.69
C VAL A 136 10.39 5.82 7.94
N VAL A 137 10.41 4.50 7.78
CA VAL A 137 9.35 3.76 7.10
C VAL A 137 8.73 2.76 8.06
N HIS A 138 7.49 3.01 8.48
CA HIS A 138 6.71 2.05 9.27
C HIS A 138 6.17 0.91 8.41
N ALA A 139 5.90 -0.25 9.04
CA ALA A 139 5.50 -1.48 8.35
C ALA A 139 6.43 -1.82 7.17
N ALA A 140 7.73 -1.70 7.40
CA ALA A 140 8.81 -1.68 6.42
C ALA A 140 8.85 -2.91 5.49
N ALA A 141 8.44 -4.09 5.97
CA ALA A 141 8.37 -5.33 5.19
C ALA A 141 7.01 -5.52 4.47
N GLY A 142 6.06 -4.59 4.63
CA GLY A 142 4.78 -4.61 3.92
C GLY A 142 4.91 -4.10 2.49
N GLY A 143 3.80 -4.12 1.75
CA GLY A 143 3.80 -3.75 0.34
C GLY A 143 4.30 -2.32 0.08
N VAL A 144 3.71 -1.31 0.73
CA VAL A 144 4.15 0.09 0.60
C VAL A 144 5.55 0.28 1.17
N GLY A 145 5.81 -0.26 2.38
CA GLY A 145 7.08 -0.06 3.09
C GLY A 145 8.29 -0.59 2.34
N SER A 146 8.18 -1.79 1.76
CA SER A 146 9.26 -2.42 0.99
C SER A 146 9.63 -1.63 -0.28
N LEU A 147 8.66 -1.00 -0.93
CA LEU A 147 8.88 -0.13 -2.07
C LEU A 147 9.39 1.25 -1.66
N ALA A 148 8.85 1.81 -0.56
CA ALA A 148 9.27 3.11 -0.05
C ALA A 148 10.74 3.12 0.37
N ILE A 149 11.25 2.04 0.99
CA ILE A 149 12.69 1.89 1.31
C ILE A 149 13.54 2.00 0.04
N GLN A 150 13.23 1.20 -0.97
CA GLN A 150 13.99 1.15 -2.21
C GLN A 150 13.93 2.49 -2.95
N LEU A 151 12.74 3.09 -3.08
CA LEU A 151 12.56 4.39 -3.73
C LEU A 151 13.27 5.51 -2.98
N ALA A 152 13.23 5.53 -1.64
CA ALA A 152 13.95 6.52 -0.84
C ALA A 152 15.46 6.42 -1.07
N LYS A 153 16.04 5.21 -1.10
CA LYS A 153 17.46 5.00 -1.42
C LYS A 153 17.79 5.43 -2.83
N LEU A 154 16.99 5.00 -3.81
CA LEU A 154 17.17 5.34 -5.23
C LEU A 154 17.15 6.86 -5.46
N TRP A 155 16.32 7.57 -4.70
CA TRP A 155 16.20 9.03 -4.82
C TRP A 155 17.08 9.82 -3.86
N GLY A 156 18.08 9.16 -3.23
CA GLY A 156 19.16 9.81 -2.51
C GLY A 156 18.85 10.18 -1.07
N ALA A 157 17.94 9.47 -0.39
CA ALA A 157 17.81 9.62 1.06
C ALA A 157 19.16 9.38 1.75
N GLY A 158 19.51 10.28 2.68
CA GLY A 158 20.77 10.19 3.42
C GLY A 158 20.79 9.02 4.40
N ARG A 159 19.63 8.68 4.96
CA ARG A 159 19.44 7.53 5.83
C ARG A 159 18.00 7.02 5.78
N VAL A 160 17.81 5.72 5.61
CA VAL A 160 16.51 5.05 5.66
C VAL A 160 16.45 4.13 6.86
N ILE A 161 15.49 4.35 7.75
CA ILE A 161 15.27 3.60 8.98
C ILE A 161 13.96 2.82 8.83
N ALA A 162 14.05 1.51 8.86
CA ALA A 162 12.92 0.60 8.78
C ALA A 162 12.35 0.31 10.18
N VAL A 163 11.02 0.29 10.29
CA VAL A 163 10.32 -0.12 11.52
C VAL A 163 9.48 -1.36 11.21
N ALA A 164 9.79 -2.49 11.87
CA ALA A 164 9.10 -3.76 11.64
C ALA A 164 9.01 -4.61 12.91
N SER A 165 7.96 -5.44 13.00
CA SER A 165 7.54 -6.13 14.22
C SER A 165 8.29 -7.42 14.55
N SER A 166 9.09 -7.99 13.62
CA SER A 166 9.87 -9.19 13.87
C SER A 166 11.27 -9.06 13.30
N GLU A 167 12.18 -9.88 13.81
CA GLU A 167 13.57 -9.90 13.34
C GLU A 167 13.66 -10.22 11.86
N GLU A 168 12.90 -11.21 11.36
CA GLU A 168 12.89 -11.58 9.96
C GLU A 168 12.45 -10.42 9.07
N LYS A 169 11.45 -9.65 9.52
CA LYS A 169 10.97 -8.47 8.80
C LYS A 169 11.96 -7.32 8.83
N ARG A 170 12.71 -7.17 9.94
CA ARG A 170 13.77 -6.17 10.04
C ARG A 170 14.93 -6.53 9.11
N GLN A 171 15.35 -7.81 9.09
CA GLN A 171 16.38 -8.27 8.16
C GLN A 171 15.96 -8.07 6.70
N LEU A 172 14.72 -8.44 6.35
CA LEU A 172 14.18 -8.21 5.02
C LEU A 172 14.24 -6.73 4.61
N ALA A 173 13.94 -5.82 5.52
CA ALA A 173 14.04 -4.39 5.25
C ALA A 173 15.49 -3.91 5.03
N LEU A 174 16.46 -4.47 5.75
CA LEU A 174 17.88 -4.22 5.53
C LEU A 174 18.34 -4.74 4.16
N ASP A 175 17.89 -5.93 3.76
CA ASP A 175 18.19 -6.54 2.45
C ASP A 175 17.59 -5.72 1.28
N LEU A 176 16.54 -4.94 1.54
CA LEU A 176 15.92 -3.99 0.60
C LEU A 176 16.63 -2.63 0.56
N GLY A 177 17.65 -2.43 1.39
CA GLY A 177 18.50 -1.24 1.38
C GLY A 177 18.25 -0.25 2.51
N ALA A 178 17.48 -0.59 3.56
CA ALA A 178 17.43 0.23 4.76
C ALA A 178 18.81 0.29 5.45
N ASP A 179 19.19 1.45 5.97
CA ASP A 179 20.46 1.64 6.67
C ASP A 179 20.42 1.18 8.14
N ALA A 180 19.21 1.07 8.69
CA ALA A 180 18.96 0.53 10.03
C ALA A 180 17.53 -0.04 10.07
N ALA A 181 17.32 -1.01 10.97
CA ALA A 181 15.99 -1.56 11.22
C ALA A 181 15.77 -1.66 12.74
N ILE A 182 14.61 -1.22 13.21
CA ILE A 182 14.24 -1.15 14.63
C ILE A 182 12.90 -1.81 14.89
N ASP A 183 12.64 -2.13 16.15
CA ASP A 183 11.39 -2.73 16.58
C ASP A 183 10.23 -1.75 16.50
N ALA A 184 9.01 -2.28 16.28
CA ALA A 184 7.79 -1.52 16.12
C ALA A 184 7.06 -1.22 17.46
N ASP A 185 7.64 -1.56 18.61
CA ASP A 185 7.05 -1.26 19.91
C ASP A 185 6.98 0.27 20.13
N PRO A 186 5.78 0.86 20.27
CA PRO A 186 5.64 2.31 20.43
C PRO A 186 6.24 2.84 21.74
N ALA A 187 6.43 2.01 22.77
CA ALA A 187 6.92 2.43 24.07
C ALA A 187 8.35 3.00 24.03
N GLY A 188 9.22 2.44 23.17
CA GLY A 188 10.61 2.89 22.99
C GLY A 188 10.88 3.60 21.67
N LEU A 189 9.88 3.72 20.81
CA LEU A 189 10.05 4.05 19.38
C LEU A 189 10.77 5.38 19.14
N THR A 190 10.40 6.44 19.85
CA THR A 190 11.03 7.78 19.69
C THR A 190 12.55 7.73 19.96
N ALA A 191 12.97 7.01 20.99
CA ALA A 191 14.38 6.86 21.34
C ALA A 191 15.11 5.99 20.31
N ALA A 192 14.51 4.85 19.91
CA ALA A 192 15.05 3.95 18.92
C ALA A 192 15.23 4.61 17.55
N ILE A 193 14.26 5.43 17.09
CA ILE A 193 14.40 6.21 15.86
C ILE A 193 15.60 7.16 15.94
N ARG A 194 15.76 7.87 17.06
CA ARG A 194 16.88 8.80 17.22
C ARG A 194 18.22 8.10 17.28
N GLU A 195 18.31 7.00 18.00
CA GLU A 195 19.52 6.18 18.07
C GLU A 195 19.90 5.66 16.69
N ALA A 196 18.93 5.09 15.94
CA ALA A 196 19.12 4.63 14.58
C ALA A 196 19.55 5.76 13.63
N ASN A 197 19.23 7.03 13.94
CA ASN A 197 19.66 8.22 13.19
C ASN A 197 20.92 8.90 13.79
N GLY A 198 21.76 8.14 14.46
CA GLY A 198 23.00 8.67 15.05
C GLY A 198 22.77 9.72 16.14
N GLY A 199 21.74 9.54 16.96
CA GLY A 199 21.35 10.44 18.07
C GLY A 199 20.51 11.66 17.62
N LYS A 200 20.31 11.86 16.32
CA LYS A 200 19.57 13.01 15.78
C LYS A 200 18.09 12.66 15.56
N ARG A 201 17.25 13.67 15.55
CA ARG A 201 15.86 13.57 15.07
C ARG A 201 15.84 13.37 13.55
N VAL A 202 14.69 12.92 12.98
CA VAL A 202 14.55 12.56 11.57
C VAL A 202 13.71 13.57 10.79
N ASP A 203 13.95 13.65 9.48
CA ASP A 203 13.31 14.64 8.61
C ASP A 203 11.92 14.17 8.14
N ILE A 204 11.78 12.88 7.81
CA ILE A 204 10.55 12.32 7.24
C ILE A 204 10.17 11.04 7.97
N ILE A 205 8.87 10.89 8.27
CA ILE A 205 8.30 9.63 8.76
C ILE A 205 7.07 9.28 7.93
N LEU A 206 7.08 8.09 7.34
CA LEU A 206 5.95 7.50 6.62
C LEU A 206 5.19 6.58 7.58
N GLU A 207 3.99 6.99 7.99
CA GLU A 207 3.24 6.40 9.09
C GLU A 207 1.88 5.87 8.62
N MET A 208 1.60 4.61 8.92
CA MET A 208 0.35 3.94 8.55
C MET A 208 -0.28 3.13 9.69
N VAL A 209 0.31 3.13 10.87
CA VAL A 209 -0.13 2.31 12.00
C VAL A 209 -1.25 2.97 12.80
N GLY A 210 -1.08 4.25 13.12
CA GLY A 210 -2.03 4.98 13.98
C GLY A 210 -1.69 4.89 15.48
N GLY A 211 -2.58 5.42 16.33
CA GLY A 211 -2.50 5.34 17.76
C GLY A 211 -1.17 5.84 18.36
N ALA A 212 -0.66 5.13 19.35
CA ALA A 212 0.58 5.45 20.05
C ALA A 212 1.82 5.52 19.13
N THR A 213 1.80 4.81 18.00
CA THR A 213 2.89 4.86 17.00
C THR A 213 2.96 6.23 16.34
N THR A 214 1.81 6.82 15.97
CA THR A 214 1.75 8.20 15.44
C THR A 214 2.29 9.20 16.46
N ASP A 215 1.89 9.07 17.73
CA ASP A 215 2.34 9.96 18.80
C ASP A 215 3.86 9.87 19.02
N ALA A 216 4.41 8.66 19.01
CA ALA A 216 5.85 8.44 19.17
C ALA A 216 6.64 8.98 17.97
N SER A 217 6.11 8.80 16.76
CA SER A 217 6.68 9.26 15.49
C SER A 217 6.75 10.78 15.45
N LEU A 218 5.69 11.48 15.83
CA LEU A 218 5.66 12.96 15.84
C LEU A 218 6.76 13.52 16.76
N ARG A 219 7.02 12.88 17.92
CA ARG A 219 8.08 13.30 18.85
C ARG A 219 9.51 13.07 18.31
N ALA A 220 9.68 12.21 17.32
CA ALA A 220 10.99 11.91 16.72
C ALA A 220 11.39 12.89 15.61
N LEU A 221 10.48 13.73 15.11
CA LEU A 221 10.75 14.66 14.01
C LEU A 221 11.75 15.75 14.36
N ALA A 222 12.66 16.05 13.44
CA ALA A 222 13.54 17.20 13.46
C ALA A 222 12.77 18.51 13.19
N PRO A 223 13.34 19.69 13.46
CA PRO A 223 12.77 20.94 12.96
C PRO A 223 12.53 20.88 11.44
N PHE A 224 11.36 21.39 11.00
CA PHE A 224 10.83 21.26 9.63
C PHE A 224 10.53 19.83 9.17
N GLY A 225 10.50 18.87 10.10
CA GLY A 225 10.16 17.48 9.81
C GLY A 225 8.72 17.28 9.37
N ARG A 226 8.49 16.20 8.60
CA ARG A 226 7.20 15.85 8.02
C ARG A 226 6.78 14.44 8.45
N LEU A 227 5.61 14.33 9.10
CA LEU A 227 4.92 13.09 9.36
C LEU A 227 3.85 12.89 8.28
N VAL A 228 4.01 11.91 7.42
CA VAL A 228 3.02 11.58 6.38
C VAL A 228 2.19 10.39 6.85
N VAL A 229 0.91 10.64 7.13
CA VAL A 229 -0.05 9.64 7.59
C VAL A 229 -0.85 9.13 6.40
N TYR A 230 -0.81 7.81 6.16
CA TYR A 230 -1.47 7.19 5.00
C TYR A 230 -2.24 5.91 5.34
N GLY A 231 -2.43 5.63 6.61
CA GLY A 231 -3.17 4.45 7.08
C GLY A 231 -3.54 4.54 8.56
N MET A 232 -4.23 3.52 9.03
CA MET A 232 -4.71 3.38 10.42
C MET A 232 -4.79 1.90 10.83
N ALA A 233 -3.70 1.17 10.61
CA ALA A 233 -3.69 -0.30 10.75
C ALA A 233 -3.90 -0.80 12.18
N SER A 234 -3.60 0.00 13.21
CA SER A 234 -3.91 -0.35 14.60
C SER A 234 -5.41 -0.27 14.92
N ARG A 235 -6.19 0.46 14.12
CA ARG A 235 -7.58 0.83 14.41
C ARG A 235 -7.76 1.68 15.67
N GLU A 236 -6.66 2.21 16.20
CA GLU A 236 -6.63 3.09 17.37
C GLU A 236 -6.42 4.55 16.91
N ALA A 237 -7.16 5.47 17.52
CA ALA A 237 -6.95 6.89 17.26
C ALA A 237 -5.66 7.38 17.93
N ALA A 238 -4.90 8.19 17.21
CA ALA A 238 -3.80 8.95 17.80
C ALA A 238 -4.32 10.10 18.68
N THR A 239 -3.45 10.64 19.52
CA THR A 239 -3.77 11.85 20.29
C THR A 239 -4.09 13.01 19.33
N PRO A 240 -5.21 13.75 19.54
CA PRO A 240 -5.52 14.91 18.72
C PRO A 240 -4.38 15.96 18.76
N ILE A 241 -3.96 16.42 17.59
CA ILE A 241 -2.85 17.36 17.44
C ILE A 241 -3.39 18.79 17.44
N ALA A 242 -3.05 19.57 18.47
CA ALA A 242 -3.33 21.00 18.47
C ALA A 242 -2.41 21.71 17.45
N PRO A 243 -2.92 22.55 16.53
CA PRO A 243 -2.08 23.25 15.55
C PRO A 243 -0.90 24.02 16.16
N SER A 244 -1.09 24.60 17.34
CA SER A 244 -0.04 25.33 18.06
C SER A 244 1.13 24.45 18.48
N SER A 245 0.94 23.14 18.71
CA SER A 245 2.03 22.22 19.05
C SER A 245 3.00 21.98 17.91
N LEU A 246 2.56 22.20 16.67
CA LEU A 246 3.39 22.05 15.47
C LEU A 246 4.30 23.26 15.24
N MET A 247 3.97 24.42 15.83
CA MET A 247 4.77 25.64 15.68
C MET A 247 6.17 25.48 16.29
N THR A 248 6.27 24.78 17.42
CA THR A 248 7.57 24.44 18.00
C THR A 248 8.24 23.36 17.14
N GLY A 249 9.27 23.76 16.39
CA GLY A 249 9.97 22.89 15.44
C GLY A 249 9.45 23.05 14.00
N SER A 250 8.44 23.87 13.73
CA SER A 250 7.88 24.08 12.38
C SER A 250 7.51 22.75 11.70
N LEU A 251 6.81 21.89 12.43
CA LEU A 251 6.49 20.54 12.01
C LEU A 251 5.32 20.50 11.02
N SER A 252 5.28 19.49 10.16
CA SER A 252 4.16 19.22 9.27
C SER A 252 3.58 17.83 9.56
N VAL A 253 2.24 17.75 9.63
CA VAL A 253 1.50 16.49 9.62
C VAL A 253 0.64 16.50 8.36
N ILE A 254 0.83 15.51 7.51
CA ILE A 254 0.29 15.47 6.14
C ILE A 254 -0.49 14.18 5.99
N GLY A 255 -1.79 14.28 5.67
CA GLY A 255 -2.58 13.13 5.26
C GLY A 255 -2.35 12.79 3.78
N PHE A 256 -2.38 11.50 3.46
CA PHE A 256 -2.33 11.04 2.07
C PHE A 256 -3.35 9.93 1.82
N TRP A 257 -4.11 10.05 0.76
CA TRP A 257 -5.03 9.04 0.27
C TRP A 257 -4.93 8.92 -1.26
N LEU A 258 -4.55 7.75 -1.75
CA LEU A 258 -4.29 7.53 -3.19
C LEU A 258 -5.52 7.83 -4.08
N VAL A 259 -6.72 7.62 -3.56
CA VAL A 259 -7.97 7.89 -4.32
C VAL A 259 -8.09 9.35 -4.75
N ASP A 260 -7.53 10.29 -3.97
CA ASP A 260 -7.54 11.70 -4.36
C ASP A 260 -6.64 11.97 -5.56
N CYS A 261 -5.52 11.24 -5.70
CA CYS A 261 -4.68 11.33 -6.90
C CYS A 261 -5.45 10.92 -8.15
N MET A 262 -6.25 9.84 -8.06
CA MET A 262 -7.09 9.37 -9.18
C MET A 262 -8.17 10.36 -9.56
N LYS A 263 -8.73 11.10 -8.59
CA LYS A 263 -9.79 12.08 -8.82
C LYS A 263 -9.28 13.41 -9.38
N VAL A 264 -8.13 13.86 -8.88
CA VAL A 264 -7.61 15.19 -9.19
C VAL A 264 -6.89 15.22 -10.54
N ASP A 265 -5.99 14.27 -10.77
CA ASP A 265 -5.20 14.21 -12.02
C ASP A 265 -4.78 12.75 -12.30
N PRO A 266 -5.66 11.95 -12.95
CA PRO A 266 -5.36 10.55 -13.23
C PRO A 266 -4.19 10.37 -14.19
N ILE A 267 -3.84 11.36 -14.99
CA ILE A 267 -2.69 11.28 -15.91
C ILE A 267 -1.39 11.61 -15.15
N GLY A 268 -1.28 12.79 -14.58
CA GLY A 268 -0.06 13.24 -13.93
C GLY A 268 0.23 12.56 -12.60
N MET A 269 -0.82 12.16 -11.86
CA MET A 269 -0.66 11.55 -10.54
C MET A 269 -0.84 10.02 -10.53
N VAL A 270 -1.29 9.40 -11.62
CA VAL A 270 -1.41 7.93 -11.68
C VAL A 270 -0.62 7.37 -12.85
N ALA A 271 -0.96 7.73 -14.09
CA ALA A 271 -0.38 7.10 -15.27
C ALA A 271 1.13 7.37 -15.40
N GLN A 272 1.57 8.62 -15.18
CA GLN A 272 3.00 8.97 -15.27
C GLN A 272 3.85 8.30 -14.17
N PRO A 273 3.52 8.41 -12.86
CA PRO A 273 4.25 7.69 -11.83
C PRO A 273 4.24 6.16 -12.01
N LEU A 274 3.13 5.61 -12.49
CA LEU A 274 3.02 4.17 -12.76
C LEU A 274 3.98 3.74 -13.89
N ALA A 275 4.04 4.51 -14.97
CA ALA A 275 4.99 4.25 -16.07
C ALA A 275 6.45 4.28 -15.59
N ASP A 276 6.80 5.21 -14.70
CA ASP A 276 8.13 5.27 -14.10
C ASP A 276 8.40 4.05 -13.21
N LEU A 277 7.44 3.63 -12.40
CA LEU A 277 7.56 2.42 -11.56
C LEU A 277 7.75 1.16 -12.41
N VAL A 278 6.97 1.00 -13.48
CA VAL A 278 7.10 -0.11 -14.43
C VAL A 278 8.50 -0.13 -15.05
N ARG A 279 9.01 1.04 -15.47
CA ARG A 279 10.37 1.17 -16.01
C ARG A 279 11.43 0.77 -14.98
N LEU A 280 11.32 1.21 -13.74
CA LEU A 280 12.26 0.85 -12.67
C LEU A 280 12.24 -0.68 -12.37
N VAL A 281 11.09 -1.32 -12.47
CA VAL A 281 11.00 -2.78 -12.34
C VAL A 281 11.62 -3.47 -13.54
N ALA A 282 11.35 -3.00 -14.76
CA ALA A 282 11.91 -3.57 -15.98
C ALA A 282 13.44 -3.45 -16.03
N SER A 283 14.03 -2.36 -15.49
CA SER A 283 15.48 -2.18 -15.37
C SER A 283 16.12 -2.94 -14.20
N GLY A 284 15.30 -3.51 -13.29
CA GLY A 284 15.77 -4.19 -12.08
C GLY A 284 16.18 -3.26 -10.93
N GLU A 285 16.00 -1.94 -11.10
CA GLU A 285 16.28 -0.94 -10.06
C GLU A 285 15.28 -0.98 -8.90
N LEU A 286 14.03 -1.36 -9.18
CA LEU A 286 12.98 -1.57 -8.18
C LEU A 286 12.53 -3.03 -8.20
N ARG A 287 12.52 -3.67 -7.05
CA ARG A 287 12.12 -5.07 -6.89
C ARG A 287 10.91 -5.17 -5.96
N PRO A 288 9.67 -5.19 -6.51
CA PRO A 288 8.49 -5.43 -5.70
C PRO A 288 8.61 -6.77 -4.98
N LEU A 289 8.40 -6.75 -3.67
CA LEU A 289 8.49 -7.93 -2.85
C LEU A 289 7.22 -8.79 -3.03
N PRO A 290 7.33 -10.03 -3.54
CA PRO A 290 6.18 -10.93 -3.58
C PRO A 290 5.80 -11.30 -2.14
N GLY A 291 4.50 -11.30 -1.87
CA GLY A 291 3.93 -11.76 -0.62
C GLY A 291 3.29 -13.15 -0.78
N SER A 292 2.47 -13.50 0.21
CA SER A 292 1.70 -14.75 0.17
C SER A 292 0.64 -14.72 -0.93
N ALA A 293 0.49 -15.83 -1.63
CA ALA A 293 -0.58 -16.06 -2.59
C ALA A 293 -1.60 -17.03 -1.96
N TYR A 294 -2.87 -16.69 -2.07
CA TYR A 294 -3.98 -17.50 -1.57
C TYR A 294 -4.93 -17.79 -2.74
N PRO A 295 -5.53 -18.98 -2.81
CA PRO A 295 -6.67 -19.20 -3.70
C PRO A 295 -7.80 -18.20 -3.38
N LEU A 296 -8.60 -17.81 -4.38
CA LEU A 296 -9.74 -16.91 -4.21
C LEU A 296 -10.65 -17.35 -3.04
N ALA A 297 -10.90 -18.67 -2.93
CA ALA A 297 -11.71 -19.25 -1.85
C ALA A 297 -11.13 -19.05 -0.44
N GLU A 298 -9.84 -18.71 -0.32
CA GLU A 298 -9.17 -18.45 0.96
C GLU A 298 -9.04 -16.93 1.27
N ALA A 299 -9.87 -16.08 0.67
CA ALA A 299 -9.84 -14.64 0.91
C ALA A 299 -9.99 -14.28 2.41
N THR A 300 -10.80 -15.01 3.15
CA THR A 300 -10.93 -14.90 4.61
C THR A 300 -9.58 -15.05 5.28
N ARG A 301 -8.84 -16.10 4.98
CA ARG A 301 -7.50 -16.37 5.53
C ARG A 301 -6.48 -15.29 5.14
N ALA A 302 -6.52 -14.81 3.90
CA ALA A 302 -5.65 -13.72 3.46
C ALA A 302 -5.87 -12.46 4.29
N HIS A 303 -7.12 -12.09 4.59
CA HIS A 303 -7.47 -10.96 5.45
C HIS A 303 -7.06 -11.19 6.91
N GLU A 304 -7.28 -12.39 7.45
CA GLU A 304 -6.84 -12.77 8.80
C GLU A 304 -5.33 -12.66 8.97
N ASP A 305 -4.56 -13.21 8.02
CA ASP A 305 -3.11 -13.19 8.05
C ASP A 305 -2.56 -11.75 7.94
N MET A 306 -3.18 -10.91 7.12
CA MET A 306 -2.83 -9.50 7.00
C MET A 306 -3.12 -8.73 8.30
N ARG A 307 -4.29 -8.90 8.89
CA ARG A 307 -4.67 -8.27 10.17
C ARG A 307 -3.77 -8.72 11.32
N ALA A 308 -3.40 -9.99 11.33
CA ALA A 308 -2.48 -10.57 12.31
C ALA A 308 -1.01 -10.23 12.04
N ARG A 309 -0.71 -9.39 11.03
CA ARG A 309 0.65 -8.98 10.64
C ARG A 309 1.56 -10.17 10.27
N ARG A 310 0.99 -11.28 9.76
CA ARG A 310 1.75 -12.48 9.32
C ARG A 310 2.26 -12.39 7.89
N THR A 311 1.88 -11.34 7.15
CA THR A 311 2.22 -11.15 5.75
C THR A 311 3.42 -10.21 5.55
N THR A 312 4.06 -10.33 4.37
CA THR A 312 5.08 -9.41 3.84
C THR A 312 4.76 -9.10 2.38
N GLY A 313 5.32 -8.02 1.83
CA GLY A 313 5.19 -7.69 0.41
C GLY A 313 3.76 -7.58 -0.08
N LYS A 314 3.55 -7.94 -1.36
CA LYS A 314 2.23 -7.91 -2.02
C LYS A 314 1.49 -9.22 -1.84
N VAL A 315 0.43 -9.20 -1.05
CA VAL A 315 -0.51 -10.33 -0.92
C VAL A 315 -1.45 -10.36 -2.14
N ILE A 316 -1.71 -11.55 -2.68
CA ILE A 316 -2.59 -11.74 -3.83
C ILE A 316 -3.59 -12.88 -3.60
N LEU A 317 -4.75 -12.78 -4.25
CA LEU A 317 -5.69 -13.88 -4.43
C LEU A 317 -5.58 -14.39 -5.86
N THR A 318 -5.34 -15.68 -6.04
CA THR A 318 -5.31 -16.31 -7.36
C THR A 318 -6.72 -16.77 -7.73
N ALA A 319 -7.19 -16.38 -8.91
CA ALA A 319 -8.54 -16.68 -9.35
C ALA A 319 -8.68 -18.14 -9.87
N ARG A 320 -7.55 -18.83 -10.12
CA ARG A 320 -7.50 -20.21 -10.63
C ARG A 320 -6.86 -21.16 -9.63
#